data_868d811a59780711633b05692d1e7264
#
_entry.id   868d811a59780711633b05692d1e7264
#
_cell.length_a   1.000
_cell.length_b   1.000
_cell.length_c   1.000
_cell.angle_alpha   90.00
_cell.angle_beta   90.00
_cell.angle_gamma   90.00
#
_symmetry.space_group_name_H-M   'P 1'
#
loop_
_entity.id
_entity.type
_entity.pdbx_description
1 polymer ?
#
loop_
_entity_poly.entity_id
_entity_poly.type
_entity_poly.pdbx_seq_one_letter_code
_entity_poly.pdbx_strand_id
1 'polypeptide(L)'
;MNKKVFIDSDVILDVLCKRIPHYQYSAQIFTLGDLKKINLYTTSLSFANVYYILRKTVGGEKAKYFLRKLRLLIKILAADEKETDLALNSKFTDFEDALQYYTALKHKMEVILTRNVKDYKEKDIIVQTPEHFVKNYEKI
;
A
#
# COMPACT_ATOMS: atom_id res chain seq x y z
N MET A 1 19.18 4.31 -7.63
CA MET A 1 18.12 3.31 -7.63
C MET A 1 16.81 3.90 -7.12
N ASN A 2 15.71 3.38 -7.63
CA ASN A 2 14.41 3.90 -7.23
C ASN A 2 14.03 3.45 -5.82
N LYS A 3 13.38 4.37 -5.11
CA LYS A 3 12.89 4.09 -3.77
C LYS A 3 11.84 2.98 -3.79
N LYS A 4 11.92 2.05 -2.85
CA LYS A 4 10.97 0.96 -2.68
C LYS A 4 9.85 1.43 -1.75
N VAL A 5 8.66 1.54 -2.30
CA VAL A 5 7.50 2.12 -1.61
C VAL A 5 6.40 1.07 -1.49
N PHE A 6 6.03 0.76 -0.26
CA PHE A 6 4.91 -0.13 0.03
C PHE A 6 3.65 0.70 0.21
N ILE A 7 2.56 0.27 -0.43
CA ILE A 7 1.27 0.99 -0.32
C ILE A 7 0.23 0.13 0.36
N ASP A 8 -0.47 0.72 1.33
CA ASP A 8 -1.56 0.09 2.05
C ASP A 8 -2.82 0.06 1.17
N SER A 9 -3.76 -0.81 1.52
CA SER A 9 -5.04 -0.97 0.80
C SER A 9 -5.82 0.33 0.68
N ASP A 10 -5.81 1.17 1.73
CA ASP A 10 -6.56 2.43 1.72
C ASP A 10 -6.06 3.37 0.62
N VAL A 11 -4.75 3.38 0.35
CA VAL A 11 -4.16 4.20 -0.70
C VAL A 11 -4.64 3.73 -2.08
N ILE A 12 -4.71 2.42 -2.29
CA ILE A 12 -5.21 1.84 -3.53
C ILE A 12 -6.70 2.20 -3.72
N LEU A 13 -7.49 2.04 -2.67
CA LEU A 13 -8.93 2.33 -2.71
C LEU A 13 -9.19 3.82 -2.95
N ASP A 14 -8.36 4.69 -2.41
CA ASP A 14 -8.51 6.13 -2.62
C ASP A 14 -8.40 6.49 -4.10
N VAL A 15 -7.54 5.80 -4.84
CA VAL A 15 -7.40 6.01 -6.28
C VAL A 15 -8.58 5.39 -7.02
N LEU A 16 -8.88 4.12 -6.76
CA LEU A 16 -9.90 3.40 -7.52
C LEU A 16 -11.31 3.94 -7.26
N CYS A 17 -11.58 4.41 -6.04
CA CYS A 17 -12.88 4.94 -5.65
C CYS A 17 -12.94 6.47 -5.68
N LYS A 18 -11.86 7.12 -6.09
CA LYS A 18 -11.73 8.59 -6.19
C LYS A 18 -12.18 9.29 -4.90
N ARG A 19 -11.66 8.83 -3.77
CA ARG A 19 -12.05 9.36 -2.45
C ARG A 19 -11.41 10.71 -2.16
N ILE A 20 -12.24 11.72 -2.05
CA ILE A 20 -11.82 13.08 -1.71
C ILE A 20 -11.65 13.16 -0.18
N PRO A 21 -10.61 13.82 0.34
CA PRO A 21 -9.58 14.62 -0.34
C PRO A 21 -8.31 13.83 -0.69
N HIS A 22 -8.29 12.54 -0.45
CA HIS A 22 -7.08 11.71 -0.56
C HIS A 22 -6.68 11.39 -1.99
N TYR A 23 -7.66 11.36 -2.90
CA TYR A 23 -7.48 10.91 -4.27
C TYR A 23 -6.29 11.58 -4.98
N GLN A 24 -6.18 12.89 -4.89
CA GLN A 24 -5.17 13.61 -5.64
C GLN A 24 -3.74 13.20 -5.27
N TYR A 25 -3.49 12.98 -3.99
CA TYR A 25 -2.14 12.59 -3.55
C TYR A 25 -1.85 11.13 -3.87
N SER A 26 -2.83 10.26 -3.65
CA SER A 26 -2.68 8.85 -4.00
C SER A 26 -2.49 8.66 -5.49
N ALA A 27 -3.21 9.41 -6.32
CA ALA A 27 -3.05 9.35 -7.77
C ALA A 27 -1.63 9.78 -8.20
N GLN A 28 -1.06 10.78 -7.52
CA GLN A 28 0.32 11.21 -7.82
C GLN A 28 1.34 10.11 -7.49
N ILE A 29 1.09 9.32 -6.43
CA ILE A 29 1.93 8.17 -6.10
C ILE A 29 1.94 7.18 -7.27
N PHE A 30 0.77 6.86 -7.80
CA PHE A 30 0.66 5.93 -8.94
C PHE A 30 1.30 6.51 -10.20
N THR A 31 1.20 7.82 -10.40
CA THR A 31 1.88 8.48 -11.52
C THR A 31 3.40 8.33 -11.40
N LEU A 32 3.94 8.54 -10.20
CA LEU A 32 5.38 8.35 -9.98
C LEU A 32 5.80 6.90 -10.26
N GLY A 33 4.96 5.94 -9.89
CA GLY A 33 5.21 4.54 -10.19
C GLY A 33 5.18 4.25 -11.68
N ASP A 34 4.20 4.81 -12.38
CA ASP A 34 4.05 4.63 -13.82
C ASP A 34 5.24 5.23 -14.57
N LEU A 35 5.73 6.36 -14.11
CA LEU A 35 6.92 7.02 -14.67
C LEU A 35 8.22 6.34 -14.24
N LYS A 36 8.14 5.27 -13.47
CA LYS A 36 9.29 4.51 -12.97
C LYS A 36 10.25 5.35 -12.13
N LYS A 37 9.73 6.35 -11.43
CA LYS A 37 10.51 7.18 -10.51
C LYS A 37 10.57 6.56 -9.12
N ILE A 38 9.58 5.74 -8.78
CA ILE A 38 9.55 4.93 -7.56
C ILE A 38 9.05 3.54 -7.94
N ASN A 39 9.35 2.54 -7.11
CA ASN A 39 8.86 1.18 -7.28
C ASN A 39 7.77 0.92 -6.25
N LEU A 40 6.58 0.53 -6.71
CA LEU A 40 5.42 0.31 -5.86
C LEU A 40 5.24 -1.17 -5.54
N TYR A 41 4.94 -1.45 -4.28
CA TYR A 41 4.75 -2.81 -3.77
C TYR A 41 3.54 -2.86 -2.85
N THR A 42 2.92 -4.01 -2.79
CA THR A 42 1.88 -4.32 -1.78
C THR A 42 1.85 -5.84 -1.61
N THR A 43 0.82 -6.37 -0.93
CA THR A 43 0.67 -7.82 -0.74
C THR A 43 -0.55 -8.33 -1.49
N SER A 44 -0.61 -9.66 -1.69
CA SER A 44 -1.81 -10.29 -2.23
C SER A 44 -3.00 -10.12 -1.30
N LEU A 45 -2.75 -10.01 0.01
CA LEU A 45 -3.81 -9.72 0.98
C LEU A 45 -4.46 -8.37 0.68
N SER A 46 -3.66 -7.34 0.39
CA SER A 46 -4.19 -6.02 0.03
C SER A 46 -5.03 -6.08 -1.23
N PHE A 47 -4.57 -6.84 -2.24
CA PHE A 47 -5.35 -7.02 -3.46
C PHE A 47 -6.69 -7.69 -3.18
N ALA A 48 -6.70 -8.73 -2.33
CA ALA A 48 -7.95 -9.40 -1.97
C ALA A 48 -8.90 -8.45 -1.24
N ASN A 49 -8.38 -7.66 -0.31
CA ASN A 49 -9.20 -6.70 0.42
C ASN A 49 -9.78 -5.63 -0.50
N VAL A 50 -8.97 -5.10 -1.40
CA VAL A 50 -9.42 -4.11 -2.37
C VAL A 50 -10.51 -4.72 -3.26
N TYR A 51 -10.32 -5.96 -3.71
CA TYR A 51 -11.31 -6.65 -4.53
C TYR A 51 -12.66 -6.75 -3.81
N TYR A 52 -12.66 -7.21 -2.56
CA TYR A 52 -13.90 -7.39 -1.80
C TYR A 52 -14.65 -6.08 -1.57
N ILE A 53 -13.94 -5.00 -1.37
CA ILE A 53 -14.56 -3.69 -1.19
C ILE A 53 -15.05 -3.14 -2.52
N LEU A 54 -14.21 -3.18 -3.54
CA LEU A 54 -14.51 -2.60 -4.85
C LEU A 54 -15.67 -3.30 -5.56
N ARG A 55 -15.76 -4.64 -5.44
CA ARG A 55 -16.83 -5.40 -6.12
C ARG A 55 -18.23 -5.01 -5.65
N LYS A 56 -18.35 -4.49 -4.43
CA LYS A 56 -19.64 -4.05 -3.91
C LYS A 56 -20.17 -2.83 -4.67
N THR A 57 -19.27 -2.05 -5.25
CA THR A 57 -19.62 -0.84 -5.98
C THR A 57 -19.73 -1.08 -7.48
N VAL A 58 -18.75 -1.80 -8.07
CA VAL A 58 -18.64 -1.93 -9.53
C VAL A 58 -18.88 -3.35 -10.05
N GLY A 59 -19.05 -4.32 -9.15
CA GLY A 59 -19.19 -5.73 -9.53
C GLY A 59 -17.85 -6.43 -9.69
N GLY A 60 -17.89 -7.78 -9.68
CA GLY A 60 -16.67 -8.59 -9.68
C GLY A 60 -15.81 -8.46 -10.93
N GLU A 61 -16.46 -8.41 -12.10
CA GLU A 61 -15.71 -8.34 -13.37
C GLU A 61 -14.95 -7.03 -13.51
N LYS A 62 -15.58 -5.90 -13.19
CA LYS A 62 -14.93 -4.60 -13.22
C LYS A 62 -13.83 -4.49 -12.15
N ALA A 63 -14.08 -5.04 -10.97
CA ALA A 63 -13.08 -5.04 -9.91
C ALA A 63 -11.81 -5.75 -10.37
N LYS A 64 -11.93 -6.93 -10.98
CA LYS A 64 -10.79 -7.66 -11.54
C LYS A 64 -10.10 -6.88 -12.63
N TYR A 65 -10.86 -6.21 -13.48
CA TYR A 65 -10.30 -5.39 -14.56
C TYR A 65 -9.40 -4.29 -14.00
N PHE A 66 -9.88 -3.55 -13.00
CA PHE A 66 -9.08 -2.50 -12.38
C PHE A 66 -7.84 -3.06 -11.68
N LEU A 67 -7.97 -4.20 -11.00
CA LEU A 67 -6.84 -4.82 -10.32
C LEU A 67 -5.79 -5.33 -11.30
N ARG A 68 -6.20 -5.85 -12.45
CA ARG A 68 -5.24 -6.25 -13.48
C ARG A 68 -4.44 -5.06 -13.99
N LYS A 69 -5.08 -3.89 -14.13
CA LYS A 69 -4.37 -2.67 -14.54
C LYS A 69 -3.37 -2.23 -13.48
N LEU A 70 -3.79 -2.24 -12.21
CA LEU A 70 -2.89 -1.89 -11.11
C LEU A 70 -1.70 -2.82 -11.02
N ARG A 71 -1.90 -4.09 -11.34
CA ARG A 71 -0.85 -5.10 -11.28
C ARG A 71 0.33 -4.75 -12.21
N LEU A 72 0.08 -3.96 -13.24
CA LEU A 72 1.14 -3.49 -14.14
C LEU A 72 2.08 -2.49 -13.43
N LEU A 73 1.58 -1.78 -12.42
CA LEU A 73 2.33 -0.76 -11.69
C LEU A 73 2.85 -1.24 -10.35
N ILE A 74 2.25 -2.27 -9.76
CA ILE A 74 2.50 -2.69 -8.39
C ILE A 74 3.01 -4.12 -8.37
N LYS A 75 4.14 -4.34 -7.70
CA LYS A 75 4.66 -5.68 -7.47
C LYS A 75 4.09 -6.25 -6.19
N ILE A 76 3.89 -7.56 -6.15
CA ILE A 76 3.30 -8.27 -5.02
C ILE A 76 4.40 -8.90 -4.19
N LEU A 77 4.39 -8.63 -2.88
CA LEU A 77 5.30 -9.23 -1.91
C LEU A 77 4.62 -10.40 -1.21
N ALA A 78 5.37 -11.47 -0.99
CA ALA A 78 4.85 -12.65 -0.29
C ALA A 78 4.96 -12.48 1.22
N ALA A 79 3.88 -12.79 1.93
CA ALA A 79 3.85 -12.88 3.39
C ALA A 79 3.87 -14.36 3.75
N ASP A 80 4.90 -14.78 4.48
CA ASP A 80 5.10 -16.17 4.82
C ASP A 80 4.79 -16.46 6.28
N GLU A 81 5.07 -17.68 6.70
CA GLU A 81 4.81 -18.14 8.06
C GLU A 81 5.51 -17.26 9.10
N LYS A 82 6.75 -16.88 8.86
CA LYS A 82 7.52 -16.05 9.80
C LYS A 82 6.85 -14.69 10.03
N GLU A 83 6.42 -14.02 8.97
CA GLU A 83 5.76 -12.71 9.09
C GLU A 83 4.42 -12.83 9.79
N THR A 84 3.72 -13.93 9.55
CA THR A 84 2.45 -14.22 10.23
C THR A 84 2.67 -14.35 11.74
N ASP A 85 3.70 -15.10 12.16
CA ASP A 85 4.01 -15.28 13.56
C ASP A 85 4.43 -13.97 14.23
N LEU A 86 5.24 -13.17 13.55
CA LEU A 86 5.65 -11.85 14.05
C LEU A 86 4.43 -10.95 14.24
N ALA A 87 3.52 -10.95 13.28
CA ALA A 87 2.32 -10.14 13.36
C ALA A 87 1.42 -10.54 14.51
N LEU A 88 1.24 -11.85 14.72
CA LEU A 88 0.41 -12.36 15.82
C LEU A 88 0.96 -12.02 17.21
N ASN A 89 2.27 -11.83 17.32
CA ASN A 89 2.94 -11.53 18.58
C ASN A 89 3.35 -10.07 18.73
N SER A 90 2.86 -9.22 17.84
CA SER A 90 3.22 -7.80 17.83
C SER A 90 2.31 -6.95 18.70
N LYS A 91 2.66 -5.66 18.84
CA LYS A 91 1.85 -4.67 19.56
C LYS A 91 0.77 -4.04 18.68
N PHE A 92 0.71 -4.39 17.40
CA PHE A 92 -0.33 -3.86 16.53
C PHE A 92 -1.70 -4.33 16.99
N THR A 93 -2.68 -3.44 16.98
CA THR A 93 -4.06 -3.80 17.29
C THR A 93 -4.76 -4.44 16.11
N ASP A 94 -4.34 -4.10 14.89
CA ASP A 94 -4.89 -4.64 13.66
C ASP A 94 -3.91 -5.66 13.07
N PHE A 95 -4.36 -6.91 12.92
CA PHE A 95 -3.51 -7.98 12.42
C PHE A 95 -3.05 -7.74 10.97
N GLU A 96 -3.93 -7.19 10.14
CA GLU A 96 -3.59 -6.92 8.75
C GLU A 96 -2.47 -5.89 8.64
N ASP A 97 -2.55 -4.81 9.41
CA ASP A 97 -1.50 -3.79 9.45
C ASP A 97 -0.17 -4.39 9.92
N ALA A 98 -0.23 -5.24 10.94
CA ALA A 98 0.97 -5.92 11.43
C ALA A 98 1.59 -6.81 10.36
N LEU A 99 0.76 -7.59 9.68
CA LEU A 99 1.24 -8.50 8.63
C LEU A 99 1.88 -7.73 7.49
N GLN A 100 1.27 -6.62 7.09
CA GLN A 100 1.83 -5.75 6.05
C GLN A 100 3.16 -5.14 6.48
N TYR A 101 3.23 -4.69 7.73
CA TYR A 101 4.45 -4.09 8.25
C TYR A 101 5.62 -5.08 8.23
N TYR A 102 5.42 -6.29 8.75
CA TYR A 102 6.51 -7.28 8.79
C TYR A 102 6.86 -7.82 7.42
N THR A 103 5.90 -7.86 6.49
CA THR A 103 6.19 -8.22 5.11
C THR A 103 7.04 -7.14 4.43
N ALA A 104 6.68 -5.88 4.65
CA ALA A 104 7.45 -4.75 4.13
C ALA A 104 8.87 -4.74 4.70
N LEU A 105 9.01 -5.02 5.99
CA LEU A 105 10.31 -5.07 6.66
C LEU A 105 11.19 -6.19 6.09
N LYS A 106 10.62 -7.38 5.90
CA LYS A 106 11.35 -8.52 5.32
C LYS A 106 11.91 -8.18 3.94
N HIS A 107 11.13 -7.51 3.13
CA HIS A 107 11.51 -7.17 1.74
C HIS A 107 12.25 -5.85 1.62
N LYS A 108 12.63 -5.27 2.76
CA LYS A 108 13.47 -4.06 2.83
C LYS A 108 12.84 -2.86 2.13
N MET A 109 11.54 -2.67 2.35
CA MET A 109 10.86 -1.47 1.88
C MET A 109 11.39 -0.25 2.61
N GLU A 110 11.51 0.86 1.90
CA GLU A 110 12.05 2.10 2.47
C GLU A 110 10.97 2.94 3.13
N VAL A 111 9.74 2.85 2.62
CA VAL A 111 8.63 3.61 3.17
C VAL A 111 7.32 2.84 2.98
N ILE A 112 6.43 2.98 3.97
CA ILE A 112 5.05 2.51 3.88
C ILE A 112 4.15 3.73 3.75
N LEU A 113 3.30 3.76 2.74
CA LEU A 113 2.31 4.82 2.57
C LEU A 113 0.95 4.33 3.01
N THR A 114 0.35 5.07 3.93
CA THR A 114 -0.96 4.77 4.50
C THR A 114 -1.62 6.06 4.97
N ARG A 115 -2.95 6.08 5.06
CA ARG A 115 -3.64 7.20 5.70
C ARG A 115 -3.60 7.12 7.23
N ASN A 116 -3.38 5.92 7.76
CA ASN A 116 -3.50 5.65 9.19
C ASN A 116 -2.12 5.43 9.83
N VAL A 117 -1.26 6.44 9.71
CA VAL A 117 0.13 6.35 10.20
C VAL A 117 0.21 5.93 11.66
N LYS A 118 -0.68 6.44 12.50
CA LYS A 118 -0.67 6.15 13.95
C LYS A 118 -1.03 4.70 14.27
N ASP A 119 -1.64 3.97 13.34
CA ASP A 119 -1.99 2.56 13.57
C ASP A 119 -0.77 1.65 13.41
N TYR A 120 0.31 2.16 12.83
CA TYR A 120 1.57 1.42 12.71
C TYR A 120 2.41 1.62 13.96
N LYS A 121 2.45 0.58 14.80
CA LYS A 121 3.04 0.65 16.15
C LYS A 121 4.55 0.53 16.17
N GLU A 122 5.13 -0.09 15.14
CA GLU A 122 6.59 -0.19 15.00
C GLU A 122 7.06 0.80 13.95
N LYS A 123 8.30 1.32 14.09
CA LYS A 123 8.79 2.41 13.27
C LYS A 123 10.18 2.15 12.65
N ASP A 124 10.52 0.88 12.42
CA ASP A 124 11.79 0.55 11.76
C ASP A 124 11.74 0.85 10.25
N ILE A 125 10.53 1.10 9.72
CA ILE A 125 10.34 1.61 8.37
C ILE A 125 9.67 2.96 8.51
N ILE A 126 10.03 3.91 7.64
CA ILE A 126 9.35 5.20 7.59
C ILE A 126 7.90 4.98 7.17
N VAL A 127 6.94 5.48 7.96
CA VAL A 127 5.51 5.38 7.65
C VAL A 127 4.98 6.79 7.45
N GLN A 128 4.42 7.04 6.27
CA GLN A 128 3.98 8.39 5.87
C GLN A 128 2.63 8.32 5.16
N THR A 129 1.93 9.47 5.13
CA THR A 129 0.76 9.61 4.27
C THR A 129 1.19 9.88 2.83
N PRO A 130 0.35 9.57 1.83
CA PRO A 130 0.64 9.96 0.46
C PRO A 130 0.87 11.46 0.31
N GLU A 131 0.09 12.28 1.00
CA GLU A 131 0.25 13.74 0.98
C GLU A 131 1.65 14.15 1.42
N HIS A 132 2.11 13.64 2.56
CA HIS A 132 3.43 13.96 3.10
C HIS A 132 4.53 13.53 2.13
N PHE A 133 4.41 12.33 1.59
CA PHE A 133 5.40 11.80 0.65
C PHE A 133 5.50 12.68 -0.59
N VAL A 134 4.36 13.00 -1.21
CA VAL A 134 4.32 13.81 -2.44
C VAL A 134 4.87 15.21 -2.20
N LYS A 135 4.45 15.86 -1.12
CA LYS A 135 4.90 17.22 -0.81
C LYS A 135 6.39 17.33 -0.56
N ASN A 136 7.01 16.25 -0.13
CA ASN A 136 8.45 16.23 0.17
C ASN A 136 9.29 15.57 -0.92
N TYR A 137 8.64 14.94 -1.90
CA TYR A 137 9.35 14.20 -2.94
C TYR A 137 10.24 15.10 -3.79
N GLU A 138 9.72 16.24 -4.21
CA GLU A 138 10.42 17.17 -5.10
C GLU A 138 11.54 17.96 -4.41
N LYS A 139 11.64 17.85 -3.09
CA LYS A 139 12.66 18.53 -2.32
C LYS A 139 13.96 17.72 -2.20
N ILE A 140 13.96 16.54 -2.78
CA ILE A 140 15.11 15.61 -2.70
C ILE A 140 16.06 15.80 -3.87
#